data_2f27c465e4bc834358788b2197d5442a
#
_entry.id   2f27c465e4bc834358788b2197d5442a
#
_cell.length_a   1.000
_cell.length_b   1.000
_cell.length_c   1.000
_cell.angle_alpha   90.00
_cell.angle_beta   90.00
_cell.angle_gamma   90.00
#
_symmetry.space_group_name_H-M   'P 1'
#
loop_
_entity.id
_entity.type
_entity.pdbx_description
1 polymer ?
#
loop_
_entity_poly.entity_id
_entity_poly.type
_entity_poly.pdbx_seq_one_letter_code
_entity_poly.pdbx_strand_id
1 'polypeptide(L)'
;MSRASLFVPLGIFISILALGYVGFSLDARNQLPSALLGKPFPEFSATSLLRPDVKITKAELLGRPVLVNVWATWCPTCKSEHDQLMRIAATTDVLMVGVDY
;
A
#
# COMPACT_ATOMS: atom_id res chain seq x y z
N MET A 1 -28.32 -42.65 19.51
CA MET A 1 -27.87 -41.33 19.01
C MET A 1 -29.00 -40.81 18.11
N SER A 2 -29.65 -39.76 18.52
CA SER A 2 -30.73 -39.17 17.71
C SER A 2 -30.14 -38.48 16.49
N ARG A 3 -30.82 -38.62 15.34
CA ARG A 3 -30.42 -37.97 14.08
C ARG A 3 -30.27 -36.43 14.23
N ALA A 4 -30.98 -35.85 15.19
CA ALA A 4 -30.86 -34.43 15.57
C ALA A 4 -29.45 -34.04 16.06
N SER A 5 -28.72 -34.94 16.70
CA SER A 5 -27.36 -34.69 17.19
C SER A 5 -26.34 -34.48 16.06
N LEU A 6 -26.61 -34.99 14.84
CA LEU A 6 -25.76 -34.76 13.66
C LEU A 6 -26.02 -33.42 12.97
N PHE A 7 -27.25 -32.89 13.11
CA PHE A 7 -27.59 -31.61 12.46
C PHE A 7 -27.10 -30.38 13.25
N VAL A 8 -26.86 -30.51 14.55
CA VAL A 8 -26.36 -29.41 15.39
C VAL A 8 -24.96 -28.93 14.94
N PRO A 9 -23.92 -29.81 14.81
CA PRO A 9 -22.60 -29.35 14.37
C PRO A 9 -22.62 -28.84 12.92
N LEU A 10 -23.46 -29.44 12.05
CA LEU A 10 -23.61 -28.96 10.69
C LEU A 10 -24.23 -27.55 10.64
N GLY A 11 -25.24 -27.28 11.46
CA GLY A 11 -25.85 -25.95 11.55
C GLY A 11 -24.87 -24.89 12.06
N ILE A 12 -24.07 -25.22 13.07
CA ILE A 12 -23.02 -24.34 13.58
C ILE A 12 -21.98 -24.03 12.48
N PHE A 13 -21.54 -25.05 11.76
CA PHE A 13 -20.57 -24.90 10.69
C PHE A 13 -21.08 -23.97 9.57
N ILE A 14 -22.30 -24.18 9.10
CA ILE A 14 -22.95 -23.34 8.09
C ILE A 14 -23.08 -21.90 8.58
N SER A 15 -23.44 -21.71 9.86
CA SER A 15 -23.55 -20.36 10.46
C SER A 15 -22.21 -19.62 10.49
N ILE A 16 -21.12 -20.33 10.82
CA ILE A 16 -19.76 -19.74 10.81
C ILE A 16 -19.35 -19.36 9.39
N LEU A 17 -19.61 -20.21 8.39
CA LEU A 17 -19.32 -19.90 7.01
C LEU A 17 -20.11 -18.69 6.50
N ALA A 18 -21.39 -18.62 6.84
CA ALA A 18 -22.26 -17.51 6.43
C ALA A 18 -21.78 -16.19 7.06
N LEU A 19 -21.46 -16.19 8.36
CA LEU A 19 -20.93 -15.02 9.06
C LEU A 19 -19.57 -14.60 8.49
N GLY A 20 -18.67 -15.55 8.20
CA GLY A 20 -17.38 -15.28 7.57
C GLY A 20 -17.52 -14.66 6.17
N TYR A 21 -18.43 -15.20 5.37
CA TYR A 21 -18.71 -14.65 4.05
C TYR A 21 -19.27 -13.22 4.08
N VAL A 22 -20.24 -12.98 4.98
CA VAL A 22 -20.80 -11.63 5.18
C VAL A 22 -19.72 -10.67 5.68
N GLY A 23 -18.90 -11.07 6.66
CA GLY A 23 -17.81 -10.27 7.19
C GLY A 23 -16.81 -9.89 6.11
N PHE A 24 -16.38 -10.85 5.29
CA PHE A 24 -15.47 -10.59 4.16
C PHE A 24 -16.07 -9.64 3.11
N SER A 25 -17.37 -9.82 2.81
CA SER A 25 -18.07 -8.95 1.85
C SER A 25 -18.24 -7.52 2.37
N LEU A 26 -18.37 -7.33 3.66
CA LEU A 26 -18.46 -6.00 4.29
C LEU A 26 -17.09 -5.31 4.32
N ASP A 27 -16.02 -6.04 4.56
CA ASP A 27 -14.65 -5.51 4.57
C ASP A 27 -14.24 -5.01 3.18
N ALA A 28 -14.60 -5.72 2.12
CA ALA A 28 -14.34 -5.28 0.74
C ALA A 28 -15.03 -3.94 0.39
N ARG A 29 -16.08 -3.54 1.10
CA ARG A 29 -16.77 -2.25 0.93
C ARG A 29 -16.14 -1.12 1.73
N ASN A 30 -15.34 -1.43 2.73
CA ASN A 30 -14.69 -0.47 3.63
C ASN A 30 -13.26 -0.10 3.17
N GLN A 31 -12.98 -0.13 1.88
CA GLN A 31 -11.80 0.55 1.38
C GLN A 31 -11.98 2.04 1.67
N LEU A 32 -11.37 2.47 2.76
CA LEU A 32 -11.32 3.89 3.12
C LEU A 32 -10.63 4.62 1.97
N PRO A 33 -11.33 5.45 1.19
CA PRO A 33 -10.68 6.24 0.19
C PRO A 33 -9.66 7.14 0.90
N SER A 34 -8.42 7.12 0.43
CA SER A 34 -7.40 8.02 0.98
C SER A 34 -7.93 9.46 0.97
N ALA A 35 -7.83 10.14 2.10
CA ALA A 35 -8.24 11.54 2.22
C ALA A 35 -7.44 12.47 1.27
N LEU A 36 -6.39 11.95 0.66
CA LEU A 36 -5.51 12.66 -0.28
C LEU A 36 -5.84 12.40 -1.75
N LEU A 37 -6.78 11.48 -2.04
CA LEU A 37 -7.21 11.23 -3.42
C LEU A 37 -7.77 12.52 -4.05
N GLY A 38 -7.26 12.85 -5.22
CA GLY A 38 -7.67 14.05 -5.96
C GLY A 38 -7.14 15.37 -5.40
N LYS A 39 -6.36 15.36 -4.33
CA LYS A 39 -5.70 16.58 -3.83
C LYS A 39 -4.35 16.78 -4.52
N PRO A 40 -3.95 18.03 -4.75
CA PRO A 40 -2.64 18.32 -5.29
C PRO A 40 -1.56 17.85 -4.32
N PHE A 41 -0.45 17.38 -4.87
CA PHE A 41 0.72 17.01 -4.08
C PHE A 41 1.20 18.22 -3.25
N PRO A 42 1.48 18.06 -1.96
CA PRO A 42 1.88 19.19 -1.09
C PRO A 42 3.22 19.79 -1.52
N GLU A 43 3.43 21.05 -1.18
CA GLU A 43 4.73 21.69 -1.32
C GLU A 43 5.72 21.06 -0.33
N PHE A 44 6.89 20.71 -0.83
CA PHE A 44 7.98 20.19 -0.01
C PHE A 44 9.32 20.66 -0.55
N SER A 45 10.32 20.61 0.29
CA SER A 45 11.73 20.80 -0.06
C SER A 45 12.55 19.82 0.77
N ALA A 46 13.24 18.91 0.11
CA ALA A 46 14.08 17.90 0.73
C ALA A 46 15.51 17.99 0.18
N THR A 47 16.48 17.72 1.02
CA THR A 47 17.88 17.66 0.60
C THR A 47 18.18 16.27 0.03
N SER A 48 18.87 16.21 -1.11
CA SER A 48 19.30 14.95 -1.69
C SER A 48 20.35 14.27 -0.79
N LEU A 49 20.14 12.98 -0.48
CA LEU A 49 21.11 12.19 0.30
C LEU A 49 22.43 11.98 -0.46
N LEU A 50 22.36 11.86 -1.79
CA LEU A 50 23.54 11.63 -2.63
C LEU A 50 24.29 12.92 -2.95
N ARG A 51 23.61 14.07 -2.92
CA ARG A 51 24.17 15.38 -3.23
C ARG A 51 23.59 16.42 -2.26
N PRO A 52 24.22 16.62 -1.10
CA PRO A 52 23.68 17.49 -0.04
C PRO A 52 23.53 18.97 -0.44
N ASP A 53 24.18 19.39 -1.49
CA ASP A 53 24.08 20.71 -2.12
C ASP A 53 22.82 20.88 -2.99
N VAL A 54 22.15 19.77 -3.34
CA VAL A 54 20.95 19.77 -4.18
C VAL A 54 19.70 19.60 -3.34
N LYS A 55 18.76 20.53 -3.50
CA LYS A 55 17.41 20.44 -2.92
C LYS A 55 16.45 19.95 -4.00
N ILE A 56 15.62 18.98 -3.64
CA ILE A 56 14.53 18.46 -4.50
C ILE A 56 13.24 19.11 -4.02
N THR A 57 12.54 19.74 -4.95
CA THR A 57 11.28 20.42 -4.70
C THR A 57 10.16 19.80 -5.53
N LYS A 58 8.92 20.08 -5.17
CA LYS A 58 7.76 19.66 -5.96
C LYS A 58 7.86 20.09 -7.43
N ALA A 59 8.35 21.31 -7.69
CA ALA A 59 8.47 21.84 -9.05
C ALA A 59 9.30 20.95 -9.98
N GLU A 60 10.33 20.30 -9.46
CA GLU A 60 11.21 19.41 -10.23
C GLU A 60 10.56 18.05 -10.53
N LEU A 61 9.50 17.71 -9.81
CA LEU A 61 8.75 16.47 -9.99
C LEU A 61 7.57 16.62 -10.96
N LEU A 62 7.20 17.85 -11.32
CA LEU A 62 6.10 18.09 -12.24
C LEU A 62 6.49 17.85 -13.70
N GLY A 63 5.51 17.50 -14.53
CA GLY A 63 5.66 17.34 -15.98
C GLY A 63 5.95 15.92 -16.45
N ARG A 64 6.14 14.95 -15.55
CA ARG A 64 6.32 13.53 -15.87
C ARG A 64 5.76 12.64 -14.76
N PRO A 65 5.45 11.38 -15.05
CA PRO A 65 5.04 10.43 -14.02
C PRO A 65 6.17 10.22 -12.99
N VAL A 66 5.85 10.35 -11.71
CA VAL A 66 6.78 10.17 -10.61
C VAL A 66 6.20 9.18 -9.62
N LEU A 67 6.99 8.20 -9.22
CA LEU A 67 6.68 7.29 -8.13
C LEU A 67 7.48 7.72 -6.90
N VAL A 68 6.75 8.18 -5.87
CA VAL A 68 7.36 8.54 -4.58
C VAL A 68 7.23 7.35 -3.65
N ASN A 69 8.36 6.80 -3.21
CA ASN A 69 8.43 5.71 -2.25
C ASN A 69 8.98 6.23 -0.92
N VAL A 70 8.22 6.06 0.15
CA VAL A 70 8.66 6.39 1.50
C VAL A 70 9.25 5.15 2.14
N TRP A 71 10.48 5.25 2.63
CA TRP A 71 11.21 4.10 3.18
C TRP A 71 12.02 4.50 4.41
N ALA A 72 12.51 3.51 5.14
CA ALA A 72 13.41 3.72 6.26
C ALA A 72 14.44 2.57 6.34
N THR A 73 15.60 2.84 6.91
CA THR A 73 16.68 1.86 7.05
C THR A 73 16.31 0.66 7.93
N TRP A 74 15.41 0.85 8.87
CA TRP A 74 14.90 -0.16 9.80
C TRP A 74 13.68 -0.95 9.29
N CYS A 75 13.18 -0.66 8.08
CA CYS A 75 11.96 -1.24 7.50
C CYS A 75 12.28 -2.53 6.72
N PRO A 76 11.98 -3.74 7.24
CA PRO A 76 12.27 -5.00 6.53
C PRO A 76 11.48 -5.15 5.23
N THR A 77 10.22 -4.71 5.21
CA THR A 77 9.36 -4.75 4.03
C THR A 77 9.93 -3.87 2.91
N CYS A 78 10.40 -2.67 3.24
CA CYS A 78 11.03 -1.77 2.27
C CYS A 78 12.24 -2.41 1.60
N LYS A 79 13.03 -3.16 2.38
CA LYS A 79 14.18 -3.91 1.86
C LYS A 79 13.75 -5.03 0.91
N SER A 80 12.67 -5.75 1.21
CA SER A 80 12.18 -6.83 0.36
C SER A 80 11.55 -6.31 -0.95
N GLU A 81 11.00 -5.10 -0.96
CA GLU A 81 10.41 -4.46 -2.13
C GLU A 81 11.43 -3.77 -3.04
N HIS A 82 12.63 -3.53 -2.54
CA HIS A 82 13.66 -2.76 -3.23
C HIS A 82 13.96 -3.27 -4.63
N ASP A 83 14.12 -4.59 -4.80
CA ASP A 83 14.43 -5.19 -6.10
C ASP A 83 13.32 -4.98 -7.12
N GLN A 84 12.07 -4.97 -6.67
CA GLN A 84 10.91 -4.69 -7.52
C GLN A 84 10.89 -3.23 -7.98
N LEU A 85 11.16 -2.31 -7.07
CA LEU A 85 11.25 -0.88 -7.37
C LEU A 85 12.37 -0.60 -8.37
N MET A 86 13.54 -1.23 -8.19
CA MET A 86 14.65 -1.10 -9.12
C MET A 86 14.33 -1.65 -10.52
N ARG A 87 13.56 -2.73 -10.62
CA ARG A 87 13.07 -3.24 -11.91
C ARG A 87 12.13 -2.26 -12.59
N ILE A 88 11.19 -1.67 -11.85
CA ILE A 88 10.27 -0.66 -12.39
C ILE A 88 11.09 0.53 -12.91
N ALA A 89 12.04 1.03 -12.14
CA ALA A 89 12.91 2.13 -12.57
C ALA A 89 13.72 1.82 -13.84
N ALA A 90 14.15 0.57 -14.01
CA ALA A 90 14.93 0.15 -15.18
C ALA A 90 14.08 -0.11 -16.43
N THR A 91 12.80 -0.46 -16.28
CA THR A 91 11.92 -0.88 -17.38
C THR A 91 10.90 0.17 -17.79
N THR A 92 10.77 1.25 -17.04
CA THR A 92 9.78 2.31 -17.29
C THR A 92 10.44 3.68 -17.30
N ASP A 93 9.79 4.64 -17.94
CA ASP A 93 10.23 6.06 -17.95
C ASP A 93 9.66 6.84 -16.73
N VAL A 94 9.37 6.14 -15.65
CA VAL A 94 8.88 6.73 -14.40
C VAL A 94 10.05 7.17 -13.54
N LEU A 95 10.06 8.45 -13.16
CA LEU A 95 11.03 8.94 -12.18
C LEU A 95 10.73 8.33 -10.81
N MET A 96 11.71 7.67 -10.22
CA MET A 96 11.58 7.13 -8.86
C MET A 96 12.27 8.03 -7.85
N VAL A 97 11.53 8.42 -6.83
CA VAL A 97 12.04 9.26 -5.72
C VAL A 97 11.84 8.52 -4.41
N GLY A 98 12.93 8.19 -3.74
CA GLY A 98 12.90 7.62 -2.40
C GLY A 98 12.96 8.73 -1.34
N VAL A 99 12.06 8.68 -0.38
CA VAL A 99 12.04 9.58 0.79
C VAL A 99 12.37 8.76 2.03
N ASP A 100 13.48 9.06 2.66
CA ASP A 100 13.91 8.46 3.92
C ASP A 100 13.42 9.29 5.12
N TYR A 101 12.95 8.62 6.21
CA TYR A 101 12.45 9.28 7.41
C TYR A 101 12.89 8.62 8.71
#